data_57e73bb74bc23328eb290ea9a129e475
#
_entry.id   57e73bb74bc23328eb290ea9a129e475
#
_cell.length_a   1.000
_cell.length_b   1.000
_cell.length_c   1.000
_cell.angle_alpha   90.00
_cell.angle_beta   90.00
_cell.angle_gamma   90.00
#
_symmetry.space_group_name_H-M   'P 1'
#
loop_
_entity.id
_entity.type
_entity.pdbx_description
1 polymer ?
#
loop_
_entity_poly.entity_id
_entity_poly.type
_entity_poly.pdbx_seq_one_letter_code
_entity_poly.pdbx_strand_id
1 'polypeptide(L)'
;MSGASSTSTPQLTPQFCFNERNLNALVTPAREGFDPSSTAIRQTDSRAGRPIDTAACRNFKDNVLFQSWQTRSDVLNFCAGVATSPDPDDPDLILRQEESAKEREKIVDERLDPYSARYFPKELRTESLANLVRNQRTVEEIIRARTWGVVTERCSDSASTWEEALNNWRQRKQR
;
A
#
# COMPACT_ATOMS: atom_id res chain seq x y z
N MET A 1 -19.51 28.82 14.76
CA MET A 1 -18.24 28.91 13.99
C MET A 1 -17.77 27.51 13.77
N SER A 2 -18.10 26.91 12.62
CA SER A 2 -17.83 25.50 12.30
C SER A 2 -16.51 25.43 11.56
N GLY A 3 -15.47 24.90 12.22
CA GLY A 3 -14.18 24.62 11.62
C GLY A 3 -14.28 23.37 10.73
N ALA A 4 -14.33 23.55 9.42
CA ALA A 4 -14.15 22.47 8.47
C ALA A 4 -12.66 22.06 8.50
N SER A 5 -12.35 20.90 9.06
CA SER A 5 -11.04 20.26 8.94
C SER A 5 -10.84 19.84 7.49
N SER A 6 -10.15 20.67 6.71
CA SER A 6 -9.66 20.29 5.39
C SER A 6 -8.62 19.22 5.57
N THR A 7 -8.95 17.96 5.31
CA THR A 7 -8.02 16.87 5.13
C THR A 7 -7.21 17.13 3.86
N SER A 8 -6.09 17.85 4.01
CA SER A 8 -5.12 18.03 2.94
C SER A 8 -4.56 16.67 2.58
N THR A 9 -4.76 16.25 1.35
CA THR A 9 -4.10 15.07 0.78
C THR A 9 -2.59 15.24 0.97
N PRO A 10 -1.88 14.30 1.60
CA PRO A 10 -0.45 14.42 1.81
C PRO A 10 0.26 14.56 0.46
N GLN A 11 1.13 15.56 0.34
CA GLN A 11 1.96 15.70 -0.85
C GLN A 11 2.88 14.49 -0.95
N LEU A 12 2.73 13.73 -2.03
CA LEU A 12 3.56 12.57 -2.32
C LEU A 12 4.94 13.04 -2.74
N THR A 13 5.93 12.86 -1.89
CA THR A 13 7.34 13.12 -2.16
C THR A 13 8.13 11.81 -2.12
N PRO A 14 9.31 11.72 -2.79
CA PRO A 14 10.16 10.53 -2.67
C PRO A 14 10.51 10.20 -1.21
N GLN A 15 10.80 11.18 -0.39
CA GLN A 15 11.09 11.00 1.04
C GLN A 15 9.91 10.38 1.82
N PHE A 16 8.68 10.68 1.40
CA PHE A 16 7.49 10.04 1.96
C PHE A 16 7.54 8.51 1.79
N CYS A 17 7.97 8.03 0.61
CA CYS A 17 8.04 6.61 0.29
C CYS A 17 9.12 5.86 1.09
N PHE A 18 10.25 6.53 1.40
CA PHE A 18 11.32 5.94 2.19
C PHE A 18 11.01 5.86 3.69
N ASN A 19 9.91 6.45 4.14
CA ASN A 19 9.47 6.35 5.53
C ASN A 19 8.44 5.21 5.68
N GLU A 20 8.90 4.07 6.17
CA GLU A 20 8.06 2.89 6.40
C GLU A 20 6.83 3.18 7.27
N ARG A 21 6.96 4.07 8.25
CA ARG A 21 5.84 4.45 9.11
C ARG A 21 4.73 5.15 8.33
N ASN A 22 5.11 6.02 7.38
CA ASN A 22 4.14 6.72 6.54
C ASN A 22 3.41 5.75 5.60
N LEU A 23 4.13 4.81 4.97
CA LEU A 23 3.54 3.78 4.12
C LEU A 23 2.64 2.85 4.95
N ASN A 24 3.12 2.38 6.09
CA ASN A 24 2.33 1.55 6.98
C ASN A 24 1.09 2.28 7.51
N ALA A 25 1.19 3.56 7.88
CA ALA A 25 0.07 4.37 8.33
C ALA A 25 -0.99 4.59 7.25
N LEU A 26 -0.60 4.67 5.98
CA LEU A 26 -1.52 4.77 4.84
C LEU A 26 -2.27 3.47 4.58
N VAL A 27 -1.64 2.34 4.82
CA VAL A 27 -2.23 1.00 4.64
C VAL A 27 -2.96 0.54 5.89
N THR A 28 -2.56 1.03 7.08
CA THR A 28 -3.11 0.63 8.39
C THR A 28 -4.29 1.46 8.91
N PRO A 29 -4.71 2.63 8.37
CA PRO A 29 -5.92 3.30 8.88
C PRO A 29 -7.16 2.42 8.77
N ALA A 30 -7.08 1.34 8.02
CA ALA A 30 -8.05 0.25 8.06
C ALA A 30 -8.13 -0.47 9.42
N ARG A 31 -7.15 -0.32 10.31
CA ARG A 31 -7.15 -1.01 11.62
C ARG A 31 -7.83 -0.23 12.72
N GLU A 32 -7.80 1.09 12.69
CA GLU A 32 -8.32 1.92 13.80
C GLU A 32 -9.67 2.60 13.53
N GLY A 33 -10.11 2.71 12.27
CA GLY A 33 -11.34 3.41 11.94
C GLY A 33 -12.12 2.87 10.76
N PHE A 34 -11.54 1.98 9.99
CA PHE A 34 -12.15 1.43 8.79
C PHE A 34 -12.10 -0.11 8.77
N ASP A 35 -12.65 -0.71 9.81
CA ASP A 35 -13.21 -2.05 9.70
C ASP A 35 -14.64 -1.88 9.13
N PRO A 36 -14.86 -2.14 7.83
CA PRO A 36 -16.20 -2.06 7.26
C PRO A 36 -17.17 -3.03 7.96
N SER A 37 -16.64 -4.00 8.69
CA SER A 37 -17.42 -4.87 9.56
C SER A 37 -17.79 -4.24 10.89
N SER A 38 -17.07 -3.20 11.36
CA SER A 38 -17.22 -2.74 12.74
C SER A 38 -17.96 -1.43 12.94
N THR A 39 -17.87 -0.42 12.04
CA THR A 39 -18.42 0.89 12.39
C THR A 39 -19.49 1.43 11.46
N ALA A 40 -19.23 1.57 10.16
CA ALA A 40 -20.20 2.19 9.26
C ALA A 40 -21.37 1.24 8.90
N ILE A 41 -21.10 -0.06 8.82
CA ILE A 41 -22.12 -1.09 8.52
C ILE A 41 -22.84 -1.54 9.79
N ARG A 42 -22.18 -1.53 10.96
CA ARG A 42 -22.81 -1.86 12.25
C ARG A 42 -23.71 -0.77 12.79
N GLN A 43 -23.44 0.51 12.50
CA GLN A 43 -24.26 1.63 13.01
C GLN A 43 -25.59 1.76 12.28
N THR A 44 -25.75 1.21 11.08
CA THR A 44 -27.02 1.31 10.33
C THR A 44 -28.02 0.18 10.64
N ASP A 45 -27.57 -0.92 11.20
CA ASP A 45 -28.53 -1.98 11.61
C ASP A 45 -27.94 -2.89 12.70
N SER A 46 -28.46 -2.76 13.90
CA SER A 46 -28.12 -3.61 15.08
C SER A 46 -28.61 -5.06 14.95
N ARG A 47 -29.19 -5.45 13.81
CA ARG A 47 -29.64 -6.82 13.54
C ARG A 47 -28.71 -7.48 12.54
N ALA A 48 -27.84 -8.36 13.05
CA ALA A 48 -27.04 -9.24 12.21
C ALA A 48 -27.94 -9.99 11.20
N GLY A 49 -27.67 -9.79 9.90
CA GLY A 49 -28.35 -10.52 8.81
C GLY A 49 -29.34 -9.72 7.98
N ARG A 50 -29.68 -8.47 8.28
CA ARG A 50 -30.55 -7.70 7.41
C ARG A 50 -29.76 -7.06 6.26
N PRO A 51 -30.19 -7.19 4.99
CA PRO A 51 -29.55 -6.51 3.87
C PRO A 51 -29.66 -4.99 4.04
N ILE A 52 -28.60 -4.29 3.67
CA ILE A 52 -28.52 -2.83 3.73
C ILE A 52 -29.26 -2.25 2.52
N ASP A 53 -29.86 -1.07 2.70
CA ASP A 53 -30.49 -0.37 1.59
C ASP A 53 -29.54 -0.16 0.41
N THR A 54 -30.04 -0.39 -0.81
CA THR A 54 -29.26 -0.34 -2.04
C THR A 54 -28.64 1.02 -2.32
N ALA A 55 -29.33 2.13 -1.95
CA ALA A 55 -28.80 3.47 -2.12
C ALA A 55 -27.64 3.73 -1.15
N ALA A 56 -27.78 3.30 0.11
CA ALA A 56 -26.73 3.40 1.12
C ALA A 56 -25.49 2.56 0.73
N CYS A 57 -25.70 1.34 0.24
CA CYS A 57 -24.63 0.47 -0.29
C CYS A 57 -23.87 1.10 -1.46
N ARG A 58 -24.59 1.69 -2.42
CA ARG A 58 -23.99 2.35 -3.56
C ARG A 58 -23.16 3.56 -3.11
N ASN A 59 -23.72 4.41 -2.26
CA ASN A 59 -23.02 5.56 -1.72
C ASN A 59 -21.72 5.16 -0.99
N PHE A 60 -21.79 4.13 -0.15
CA PHE A 60 -20.63 3.62 0.56
C PHE A 60 -19.54 3.10 -0.41
N LYS A 61 -19.93 2.26 -1.39
CA LYS A 61 -18.98 1.73 -2.38
C LYS A 61 -18.32 2.83 -3.19
N ASP A 62 -19.10 3.76 -3.74
CA ASP A 62 -18.61 4.75 -4.70
C ASP A 62 -17.82 5.88 -4.03
N ASN A 63 -18.24 6.36 -2.85
CA ASN A 63 -17.66 7.53 -2.20
C ASN A 63 -16.68 7.22 -1.07
N VAL A 64 -16.70 6.03 -0.53
CA VAL A 64 -15.81 5.66 0.58
C VAL A 64 -14.86 4.54 0.17
N LEU A 65 -15.40 3.38 -0.21
CA LEU A 65 -14.61 2.18 -0.41
C LEU A 65 -13.67 2.29 -1.62
N PHE A 66 -14.23 2.48 -2.81
CA PHE A 66 -13.43 2.53 -4.05
C PHE A 66 -12.51 3.75 -4.10
N GLN A 67 -12.94 4.88 -3.53
CA GLN A 67 -12.10 6.05 -3.45
C GLN A 67 -10.88 5.80 -2.55
N SER A 68 -11.05 5.16 -1.40
CA SER A 68 -9.95 4.82 -0.51
C SER A 68 -8.99 3.80 -1.16
N TRP A 69 -9.53 2.80 -1.85
CA TRP A 69 -8.72 1.82 -2.58
C TRP A 69 -7.92 2.45 -3.72
N GLN A 70 -8.54 3.40 -4.45
CA GLN A 70 -7.85 4.14 -5.50
C GLN A 70 -6.69 4.96 -4.92
N THR A 71 -6.93 5.74 -3.88
CA THR A 71 -5.88 6.56 -3.24
C THR A 71 -4.69 5.71 -2.79
N ARG A 72 -4.93 4.55 -2.17
CA ARG A 72 -3.84 3.64 -1.78
C ARG A 72 -3.11 3.05 -2.97
N SER A 73 -3.84 2.69 -4.05
CA SER A 73 -3.21 2.23 -5.29
C SER A 73 -2.29 3.29 -5.88
N ASP A 74 -2.73 4.55 -5.88
CA ASP A 74 -1.96 5.67 -6.43
C ASP A 74 -0.68 5.92 -5.63
N VAL A 75 -0.75 5.87 -4.29
CA VAL A 75 0.43 5.98 -3.43
C VAL A 75 1.41 4.82 -3.67
N LEU A 76 0.92 3.58 -3.70
CA LEU A 76 1.79 2.42 -3.93
C LEU A 76 2.41 2.45 -5.34
N ASN A 77 1.70 2.93 -6.34
CA ASN A 77 2.23 3.11 -7.70
C ASN A 77 3.29 4.21 -7.76
N PHE A 78 3.05 5.33 -7.08
CA PHE A 78 4.04 6.40 -6.97
C PHE A 78 5.32 5.89 -6.28
N CYS A 79 5.22 5.22 -5.15
CA CYS A 79 6.37 4.67 -4.44
C CYS A 79 7.08 3.54 -5.22
N ALA A 80 6.36 2.78 -6.04
CA ALA A 80 6.97 1.84 -6.98
C ALA A 80 7.82 2.56 -8.04
N GLY A 81 7.33 3.70 -8.54
CA GLY A 81 8.10 4.56 -9.46
C GLY A 81 9.37 5.10 -8.81
N VAL A 82 9.29 5.56 -7.56
CA VAL A 82 10.46 6.00 -6.78
C VAL A 82 11.47 4.86 -6.59
N ALA A 83 10.99 3.66 -6.27
CA ALA A 83 11.84 2.48 -6.08
C ALA A 83 12.59 2.04 -7.35
N THR A 84 12.08 2.36 -8.53
CA THR A 84 12.70 2.05 -9.82
C THR A 84 13.55 3.18 -10.39
N SER A 85 13.51 4.36 -9.75
CA SER A 85 14.29 5.53 -10.16
C SER A 85 15.62 5.58 -9.43
N PRO A 86 16.69 6.19 -10.05
CA PRO A 86 17.91 6.49 -9.32
C PRO A 86 17.62 7.36 -8.09
N ASP A 87 18.24 7.05 -6.97
CA ASP A 87 18.12 7.84 -5.75
C ASP A 87 19.31 8.81 -5.63
N PRO A 88 19.12 10.11 -5.95
CA PRO A 88 20.20 11.09 -5.90
C PRO A 88 20.62 11.42 -4.46
N ASP A 89 19.73 11.18 -3.50
CA ASP A 89 19.94 11.51 -2.08
C ASP A 89 20.32 10.28 -1.24
N ASP A 90 20.87 9.23 -1.89
CA ASP A 90 21.27 8.02 -1.18
C ASP A 90 22.44 8.31 -0.23
N PRO A 91 22.22 8.26 1.10
CA PRO A 91 23.24 8.63 2.08
C PRO A 91 24.42 7.64 2.11
N ASP A 92 24.21 6.42 1.64
CA ASP A 92 25.20 5.36 1.69
C ASP A 92 25.92 5.13 0.33
N LEU A 93 25.64 5.95 -0.69
CA LEU A 93 26.19 5.78 -2.03
C LEU A 93 27.73 5.72 -2.03
N ILE A 94 28.36 6.68 -1.36
CA ILE A 94 29.83 6.78 -1.28
C ILE A 94 30.40 5.58 -0.52
N LEU A 95 29.82 5.22 0.62
CA LEU A 95 30.26 4.09 1.42
C LEU A 95 30.18 2.77 0.64
N ARG A 96 29.10 2.55 -0.09
CA ARG A 96 28.94 1.34 -0.95
C ARG A 96 29.95 1.30 -2.09
N GLN A 97 30.28 2.45 -2.69
CA GLN A 97 31.31 2.52 -3.72
C GLN A 97 32.69 2.16 -3.17
N GLU A 98 33.04 2.68 -1.99
CA GLU A 98 34.29 2.36 -1.32
C GLU A 98 34.37 0.90 -0.88
N GLU A 99 33.30 0.35 -0.29
CA GLU A 99 33.22 -1.07 0.09
C GLU A 99 33.34 -2.00 -1.12
N SER A 100 32.64 -1.68 -2.21
CA SER A 100 32.72 -2.47 -3.43
C SER A 100 34.08 -2.38 -4.12
N ALA A 101 34.81 -1.26 -4.00
CA ALA A 101 36.18 -1.13 -4.50
C ALA A 101 37.16 -1.97 -3.66
N LYS A 102 37.07 -1.89 -2.34
CA LYS A 102 37.87 -2.70 -1.41
C LYS A 102 37.64 -4.21 -1.61
N GLU A 103 36.38 -4.62 -1.83
CA GLU A 103 36.05 -6.02 -2.04
C GLU A 103 36.59 -6.56 -3.36
N ARG A 104 36.66 -5.72 -4.43
CA ARG A 104 37.28 -6.11 -5.71
C ARG A 104 38.80 -6.26 -5.61
N GLU A 105 39.44 -5.53 -4.70
CA GLU A 105 40.89 -5.63 -4.45
C GLU A 105 41.27 -6.80 -3.54
N LYS A 106 40.30 -7.39 -2.84
CA LYS A 106 40.53 -8.43 -1.87
C LYS A 106 40.75 -9.77 -2.59
N ILE A 107 42.00 -10.28 -2.53
CA ILE A 107 42.35 -11.61 -2.98
C ILE A 107 41.91 -12.61 -1.91
N VAL A 108 40.86 -13.35 -2.16
CA VAL A 108 40.34 -14.37 -1.24
C VAL A 108 40.85 -15.73 -1.63
N ASP A 109 41.58 -16.42 -0.73
CA ASP A 109 41.93 -17.83 -0.89
C ASP A 109 40.81 -18.67 -0.27
N GLU A 110 39.92 -19.21 -1.13
CA GLU A 110 38.77 -20.03 -0.73
C GLU A 110 39.16 -21.29 0.09
N ARG A 111 40.45 -21.72 0.03
CA ARG A 111 40.94 -22.86 0.80
C ARG A 111 41.19 -22.52 2.27
N LEU A 112 41.54 -21.26 2.55
CA LEU A 112 41.88 -20.81 3.90
C LEU A 112 40.67 -20.25 4.65
N ASP A 113 39.76 -19.62 3.94
CA ASP A 113 38.57 -19.07 4.56
C ASP A 113 37.34 -19.10 3.59
N PRO A 114 36.58 -20.20 3.59
CA PRO A 114 35.42 -20.35 2.72
C PRO A 114 34.26 -19.39 3.06
N TYR A 115 34.34 -18.66 4.18
CA TYR A 115 33.29 -17.73 4.62
C TYR A 115 33.63 -16.27 4.32
N SER A 116 34.91 -15.92 4.17
CA SER A 116 35.32 -14.53 3.88
C SER A 116 35.00 -14.07 2.45
N ALA A 117 34.74 -15.03 1.53
CA ALA A 117 34.33 -14.76 0.16
C ALA A 117 32.85 -14.31 0.06
N ARG A 118 32.08 -14.39 1.14
CA ARG A 118 30.69 -13.96 1.14
C ARG A 118 30.59 -12.48 1.44
N TYR A 119 30.68 -11.69 0.37
CA TYR A 119 30.33 -10.27 0.43
C TYR A 119 28.82 -10.14 0.40
N PHE A 120 28.24 -9.55 1.45
CA PHE A 120 26.83 -9.16 1.49
C PHE A 120 26.78 -7.65 1.28
N PRO A 121 26.55 -7.17 0.04
CA PRO A 121 26.42 -5.76 -0.20
C PRO A 121 25.25 -5.20 0.60
N LYS A 122 25.42 -4.03 1.21
CA LYS A 122 24.33 -3.34 1.88
C LYS A 122 23.22 -3.08 0.87
N GLU A 123 22.01 -3.54 1.19
CA GLU A 123 20.84 -3.40 0.32
C GLU A 123 20.60 -1.91 0.00
N LEU A 124 20.32 -1.64 -1.27
CA LEU A 124 19.95 -0.29 -1.71
C LEU A 124 18.65 0.15 -1.03
N ARG A 125 18.58 1.41 -0.62
CA ARG A 125 17.35 1.99 -0.05
C ARG A 125 16.15 1.84 -1.00
N THR A 126 16.38 1.95 -2.31
CA THR A 126 15.37 1.72 -3.35
C THR A 126 14.95 0.25 -3.45
N GLU A 127 15.85 -0.70 -3.23
CA GLU A 127 15.57 -2.13 -3.23
C GLU A 127 14.72 -2.52 -2.01
N SER A 128 15.09 -2.03 -0.84
CA SER A 128 14.28 -2.17 0.38
C SER A 128 12.88 -1.59 0.19
N LEU A 129 12.76 -0.40 -0.43
CA LEU A 129 11.48 0.20 -0.78
C LEU A 129 10.68 -0.68 -1.76
N ALA A 130 11.33 -1.25 -2.79
CA ALA A 130 10.66 -2.14 -3.74
C ALA A 130 10.09 -3.38 -3.06
N ASN A 131 10.83 -3.96 -2.11
CA ASN A 131 10.37 -5.08 -1.28
C ASN A 131 9.17 -4.68 -0.42
N LEU A 132 9.24 -3.53 0.23
CA LEU A 132 8.15 -2.99 1.04
C LEU A 132 6.88 -2.77 0.21
N VAL A 133 6.99 -2.13 -0.96
CA VAL A 133 5.84 -1.88 -1.85
C VAL A 133 5.21 -3.19 -2.32
N ARG A 134 6.02 -4.20 -2.67
CA ARG A 134 5.49 -5.54 -3.04
C ARG A 134 4.69 -6.16 -1.90
N ASN A 135 5.23 -6.15 -0.70
CA ASN A 135 4.55 -6.67 0.49
C ASN A 135 3.23 -5.93 0.76
N GLN A 136 3.25 -4.60 0.65
CA GLN A 136 2.04 -3.79 0.85
C GLN A 136 0.96 -4.06 -0.22
N ARG A 137 1.32 -4.31 -1.47
CA ARG A 137 0.37 -4.71 -2.52
C ARG A 137 -0.31 -6.04 -2.18
N THR A 138 0.45 -7.03 -1.74
CA THR A 138 -0.11 -8.33 -1.31
C THR A 138 -1.07 -8.17 -0.12
N VAL A 139 -0.71 -7.35 0.85
CA VAL A 139 -1.59 -7.05 2.00
C VAL A 139 -2.88 -6.36 1.53
N GLU A 140 -2.79 -5.39 0.62
CA GLU A 140 -3.95 -4.71 0.05
C GLU A 140 -4.89 -5.68 -0.71
N GLU A 141 -4.36 -6.61 -1.47
CA GLU A 141 -5.16 -7.65 -2.15
C GLU A 141 -5.97 -8.48 -1.16
N ILE A 142 -5.34 -8.93 -0.07
CA ILE A 142 -6.00 -9.71 0.98
C ILE A 142 -7.10 -8.88 1.65
N ILE A 143 -6.80 -7.62 1.99
CA ILE A 143 -7.77 -6.72 2.63
C ILE A 143 -8.96 -6.48 1.70
N ARG A 144 -8.72 -6.19 0.42
CA ARG A 144 -9.77 -5.92 -0.57
C ARG A 144 -10.64 -7.13 -0.79
N ALA A 145 -10.05 -8.33 -0.94
CA ALA A 145 -10.82 -9.57 -1.09
C ALA A 145 -11.73 -9.83 0.11
N ARG A 146 -11.23 -9.68 1.33
CA ARG A 146 -12.02 -9.85 2.56
C ARG A 146 -13.11 -8.80 2.69
N THR A 147 -12.79 -7.53 2.44
CA THR A 147 -13.75 -6.43 2.51
C THR A 147 -14.84 -6.62 1.48
N TRP A 148 -14.48 -7.03 0.26
CA TRP A 148 -15.44 -7.29 -0.80
C TRP A 148 -16.40 -8.43 -0.47
N GLY A 149 -15.90 -9.50 0.14
CA GLY A 149 -16.76 -10.60 0.63
C GLY A 149 -17.84 -10.11 1.59
N VAL A 150 -17.47 -9.24 2.55
CA VAL A 150 -18.45 -8.64 3.48
C VAL A 150 -19.44 -7.71 2.76
N VAL A 151 -18.95 -6.91 1.81
CA VAL A 151 -19.79 -5.96 1.06
C VAL A 151 -20.78 -6.72 0.18
N THR A 152 -20.37 -7.76 -0.54
CA THR A 152 -21.28 -8.55 -1.39
C THR A 152 -22.34 -9.26 -0.57
N GLU A 153 -21.99 -9.80 0.59
CA GLU A 153 -22.93 -10.44 1.51
C GLU A 153 -23.98 -9.45 2.03
N ARG A 154 -23.58 -8.22 2.37
CA ARG A 154 -24.47 -7.22 2.98
C ARG A 154 -25.24 -6.39 1.98
N CYS A 155 -24.67 -6.15 0.82
CA CYS A 155 -25.21 -5.26 -0.21
C CYS A 155 -25.89 -6.01 -1.36
N SER A 156 -25.92 -7.33 -1.37
CA SER A 156 -26.49 -8.15 -2.44
C SER A 156 -25.94 -7.75 -3.83
N ASP A 157 -24.62 -7.60 -3.93
CA ASP A 157 -23.97 -7.15 -5.16
C ASP A 157 -23.82 -8.28 -6.16
N SER A 158 -23.90 -7.95 -7.44
CA SER A 158 -23.76 -8.91 -8.54
C SER A 158 -22.35 -9.02 -9.12
N ALA A 159 -21.42 -8.12 -8.75
CA ALA A 159 -20.05 -8.18 -9.22
C ALA A 159 -19.33 -9.38 -8.59
N SER A 160 -18.66 -10.18 -9.43
CA SER A 160 -18.04 -11.44 -9.02
C SER A 160 -16.75 -11.19 -8.20
N THR A 161 -15.95 -10.18 -8.57
CA THR A 161 -14.68 -9.86 -7.92
C THR A 161 -14.56 -8.37 -7.57
N TRP A 162 -13.69 -8.07 -6.60
CA TRP A 162 -13.42 -6.68 -6.20
C TRP A 162 -12.70 -5.90 -7.31
N GLU A 163 -11.86 -6.58 -8.12
CA GLU A 163 -11.15 -5.99 -9.24
C GLU A 163 -12.13 -5.50 -10.32
N GLU A 164 -13.08 -6.37 -10.67
CA GLU A 164 -14.13 -6.03 -11.63
C GLU A 164 -14.96 -4.83 -11.15
N ALA A 165 -15.37 -4.85 -9.89
CA ALA A 165 -16.15 -3.77 -9.29
C ALA A 165 -15.39 -2.43 -9.28
N LEU A 166 -14.11 -2.46 -8.89
CA LEU A 166 -13.24 -1.27 -8.89
C LEU A 166 -12.99 -0.74 -10.31
N ASN A 167 -12.75 -1.63 -11.28
CA ASN A 167 -12.54 -1.22 -12.68
C ASN A 167 -13.81 -0.60 -13.29
N ASN A 168 -14.96 -1.17 -13.02
CA ASN A 168 -16.24 -0.60 -13.44
C ASN A 168 -16.49 0.77 -12.84
N TRP A 169 -16.11 0.98 -11.57
CA TRP A 169 -16.20 2.29 -10.92
C TRP A 169 -15.23 3.31 -11.56
N ARG A 170 -13.99 2.93 -11.85
CA ARG A 170 -13.01 3.78 -12.55
C ARG A 170 -13.52 4.24 -13.92
N GLN A 171 -14.08 3.32 -14.71
CA GLN A 171 -14.63 3.64 -16.03
C GLN A 171 -15.81 4.62 -15.95
N ARG A 172 -16.65 4.50 -14.93
CA ARG A 172 -17.76 5.45 -14.71
C ARG A 172 -17.28 6.86 -14.36
N LYS A 173 -16.17 6.97 -13.62
CA LYS A 173 -15.60 8.28 -13.26
C LYS A 173 -14.88 9.00 -14.40
N GLN A 174 -14.47 8.29 -15.43
CA GLN A 174 -13.79 8.86 -16.60
C GLN A 174 -14.74 9.37 -17.70
N ARG A 175 -16.05 9.05 -17.58
CA ARG A 175 -17.10 9.54 -18.49
C ARG A 175 -17.73 10.81 -17.98
#